data_cc24ccd3c7dc7db934c2208757837ab2
#
_entry.id   cc24ccd3c7dc7db934c2208757837ab2
#
_cell.length_a   1.000
_cell.length_b   1.000
_cell.length_c   1.000
_cell.angle_alpha   90.00
_cell.angle_beta   90.00
_cell.angle_gamma   90.00
#
_symmetry.space_group_name_H-M   'P 1'
#
loop_
_entity.id
_entity.type
_entity.pdbx_description
1 polymer ?
#
loop_
_entity_poly.entity_id
_entity_poly.type
_entity_poly.pdbx_seq_one_letter_code
_entity_poly.pdbx_strand_id
1 'polypeptide(L)'
;MDTEKEIDFIIVGQGLAGSVLALELMKREKKIFVFDEPDKNHSTVVAAGLFNPITGRVMSKTWKADLLFPFLIDFYSSAEKKLGVRFFYPMPLYRPFLSVQEQNEWMGKSTAPGMRPYLNQVIVQSKFGNHVHDDFGGLMLSQCGYVDTNLFINSVRENLLSKESLSKEHFMESGLLVDEGFVRYKNLKANKIIFCNGSESMKSQFFGWLPFNPLKGETILVKINHEFECIYNRGVYVVPTGATGLYRVGATYNTKDLTESVTQQGKIELAEKLSELMKVPFEVTTQNWGIRPSTADRRPFLGSHPEEKNVVIFNGLGTKGVSLAPYFANQLVNWLLGQGGIDQEVDIGRCKFKK
;
A
#
# COMPACT_ATOMS: atom_id res chain seq x y z
N MET A 1 -37.51 12.41 11.52
CA MET A 1 -36.61 11.37 12.06
C MET A 1 -36.11 10.59 10.86
N ASP A 2 -34.85 10.64 10.55
CA ASP A 2 -34.29 9.84 9.46
C ASP A 2 -34.48 8.37 9.82
N THR A 3 -35.08 7.63 8.90
CA THR A 3 -35.33 6.18 9.06
C THR A 3 -33.98 5.46 9.16
N GLU A 4 -33.83 4.56 10.13
CA GLU A 4 -32.64 3.72 10.30
C GLU A 4 -32.40 2.91 9.02
N LYS A 5 -31.17 3.00 8.45
CA LYS A 5 -30.76 2.28 7.24
C LYS A 5 -29.97 1.04 7.64
N GLU A 6 -30.47 -0.14 7.28
CA GLU A 6 -29.77 -1.41 7.52
C GLU A 6 -28.81 -1.74 6.38
N ILE A 7 -27.55 -2.05 6.75
CA ILE A 7 -26.46 -2.41 5.85
C ILE A 7 -25.66 -3.60 6.42
N ASP A 8 -24.78 -4.20 5.62
CA ASP A 8 -23.95 -5.30 6.12
C ASP A 8 -22.73 -4.78 6.90
N PHE A 9 -22.02 -3.77 6.36
CA PHE A 9 -20.76 -3.31 6.93
C PHE A 9 -20.59 -1.79 6.87
N ILE A 10 -20.07 -1.21 7.96
CA ILE A 10 -19.49 0.13 7.98
C ILE A 10 -17.98 -0.01 7.80
N ILE A 11 -17.38 0.82 6.95
CA ILE A 11 -15.92 0.91 6.77
C ILE A 11 -15.47 2.29 7.22
N VAL A 12 -14.44 2.34 8.07
CA VAL A 12 -13.81 3.58 8.53
C VAL A 12 -12.46 3.77 7.84
N GLY A 13 -12.36 4.81 7.02
CA GLY A 13 -11.20 5.13 6.20
C GLY A 13 -11.26 4.55 4.78
N GLN A 14 -11.12 5.41 3.78
CA GLN A 14 -11.12 5.08 2.35
C GLN A 14 -9.73 5.31 1.74
N GLY A 15 -8.67 5.01 2.51
CA GLY A 15 -7.33 4.82 1.97
C GLY A 15 -7.24 3.52 1.16
N LEU A 16 -6.03 3.03 0.93
CA LEU A 16 -5.81 1.82 0.13
C LEU A 16 -6.54 0.59 0.70
N ALA A 17 -6.45 0.35 2.02
CA ALA A 17 -7.09 -0.78 2.67
C ALA A 17 -8.62 -0.74 2.52
N GLY A 18 -9.23 0.39 2.87
CA GLY A 18 -10.68 0.55 2.79
C GLY A 18 -11.21 0.51 1.36
N SER A 19 -10.46 1.09 0.40
CA SER A 19 -10.85 1.04 -1.02
C SER A 19 -10.83 -0.38 -1.58
N VAL A 20 -9.79 -1.16 -1.28
CA VAL A 20 -9.69 -2.56 -1.72
C VAL A 20 -10.78 -3.40 -1.06
N LEU A 21 -10.99 -3.23 0.26
CA LEU A 21 -12.03 -3.94 1.00
C LEU A 21 -13.44 -3.61 0.48
N ALA A 22 -13.71 -2.34 0.20
CA ALA A 22 -15.00 -1.90 -0.35
C ALA A 22 -15.30 -2.58 -1.70
N LEU A 23 -14.30 -2.66 -2.60
CA LEU A 23 -14.46 -3.34 -3.89
C LEU A 23 -14.71 -4.84 -3.72
N GLU A 24 -14.01 -5.52 -2.79
CA GLU A 24 -14.19 -6.95 -2.51
C GLU A 24 -15.57 -7.24 -1.89
N LEU A 25 -16.05 -6.42 -0.95
CA LEU A 25 -17.39 -6.54 -0.38
C LEU A 25 -18.49 -6.28 -1.42
N MET A 26 -18.35 -5.23 -2.23
CA MET A 26 -19.29 -4.94 -3.31
C MET A 26 -19.32 -6.04 -4.40
N LYS A 27 -18.19 -6.72 -4.64
CA LYS A 27 -18.12 -7.89 -5.53
C LYS A 27 -18.95 -9.08 -5.00
N ARG A 28 -19.15 -9.15 -3.69
CA ARG A 28 -19.97 -10.14 -2.99
C ARG A 28 -21.37 -9.59 -2.68
N GLU A 29 -21.81 -8.53 -3.38
CA GLU A 29 -23.13 -7.92 -3.28
C GLU A 29 -23.50 -7.45 -1.86
N LYS A 30 -22.49 -7.09 -1.04
CA LYS A 30 -22.71 -6.58 0.30
C LYS A 30 -23.04 -5.10 0.30
N LYS A 31 -24.01 -4.72 1.13
CA LYS A 31 -24.39 -3.33 1.38
C LYS A 31 -23.37 -2.73 2.35
N ILE A 32 -22.61 -1.74 1.89
CA ILE A 32 -21.57 -1.08 2.68
C ILE A 32 -21.85 0.41 2.79
N PHE A 33 -21.27 1.03 3.84
CA PHE A 33 -21.20 2.48 3.95
C PHE A 33 -19.81 2.85 4.47
N VAL A 34 -19.19 3.86 3.87
CA VAL A 34 -17.81 4.26 4.14
C VAL A 34 -17.78 5.66 4.75
N PHE A 35 -16.99 5.85 5.80
CA PHE A 35 -16.67 7.17 6.36
C PHE A 35 -15.21 7.48 6.08
N ASP A 36 -14.91 8.66 5.52
CA ASP A 36 -13.54 9.08 5.19
C ASP A 36 -13.40 10.61 5.20
N GLU A 37 -12.21 11.09 5.55
CA GLU A 37 -11.80 12.49 5.40
C GLU A 37 -10.83 12.63 4.23
N PRO A 38 -11.32 12.82 2.99
CA PRO A 38 -10.50 12.75 1.78
C PRO A 38 -9.43 13.87 1.69
N ASP A 39 -9.65 14.99 2.35
CA ASP A 39 -8.74 16.15 2.32
C ASP A 39 -7.58 16.01 3.33
N LYS A 40 -7.65 15.02 4.20
CA LYS A 40 -6.58 14.74 5.16
C LYS A 40 -5.42 14.03 4.49
N ASN A 41 -4.20 14.47 4.77
CA ASN A 41 -3.01 13.79 4.28
C ASN A 41 -2.88 12.39 4.89
N HIS A 42 -2.65 11.40 4.06
CA HIS A 42 -2.45 10.03 4.49
C HIS A 42 -1.45 9.28 3.58
N SER A 43 -0.89 8.16 4.08
CA SER A 43 0.19 7.44 3.41
C SER A 43 -0.13 6.98 1.98
N THR A 44 -1.39 6.74 1.65
CA THR A 44 -1.78 6.27 0.31
C THR A 44 -1.57 7.35 -0.76
N VAL A 45 -1.90 8.62 -0.48
CA VAL A 45 -1.76 9.72 -1.46
C VAL A 45 -0.30 10.07 -1.73
N VAL A 46 0.59 9.73 -0.81
CA VAL A 46 2.03 9.98 -0.91
C VAL A 46 2.78 8.80 -1.51
N ALA A 47 2.19 7.61 -1.49
CA ALA A 47 2.82 6.40 -1.96
C ALA A 47 3.14 6.45 -3.47
N ALA A 48 4.27 5.84 -3.86
CA ALA A 48 4.57 5.61 -5.28
C ALA A 48 3.76 4.45 -5.88
N GLY A 49 3.02 3.74 -5.05
CA GLY A 49 2.25 2.57 -5.49
C GLY A 49 3.09 1.39 -5.97
N LEU A 50 4.39 1.43 -5.78
CA LEU A 50 5.34 0.42 -6.25
C LEU A 50 5.02 -0.96 -5.67
N PHE A 51 4.95 -1.96 -6.53
CA PHE A 51 4.97 -3.37 -6.15
C PHE A 51 6.16 -4.09 -6.78
N ASN A 52 6.84 -4.90 -5.98
CA ASN A 52 8.08 -5.55 -6.36
C ASN A 52 8.26 -6.84 -5.52
N PRO A 53 8.40 -8.02 -6.16
CA PRO A 53 8.52 -9.29 -5.45
C PRO A 53 9.89 -9.50 -4.77
N ILE A 54 10.93 -8.82 -5.22
CA ILE A 54 12.29 -8.91 -4.66
C ILE A 54 12.66 -7.58 -4.03
N THR A 55 12.77 -7.54 -2.72
CA THR A 55 12.89 -6.29 -1.97
C THR A 55 13.95 -6.34 -0.88
N GLY A 56 14.22 -5.17 -0.31
CA GLY A 56 15.15 -5.01 0.80
C GLY A 56 16.61 -4.89 0.36
N ARG A 57 17.47 -4.60 1.35
CA ARG A 57 18.91 -4.40 1.14
C ARG A 57 19.59 -5.67 0.62
N VAL A 58 19.17 -6.81 1.14
CA VAL A 58 19.71 -8.14 0.77
C VAL A 58 18.99 -8.78 -0.42
N MET A 59 18.03 -8.07 -1.03
CA MET A 59 17.28 -8.53 -2.20
C MET A 59 16.68 -9.94 -1.99
N SER A 60 15.82 -10.05 -0.99
CA SER A 60 15.10 -11.28 -0.70
C SER A 60 13.69 -11.28 -1.30
N LYS A 61 13.17 -12.47 -1.54
CA LYS A 61 11.78 -12.63 -1.96
C LYS A 61 10.83 -12.10 -0.88
N THR A 62 9.85 -11.30 -1.29
CA THR A 62 8.79 -10.77 -0.41
C THR A 62 8.02 -11.94 0.22
N TRP A 63 7.67 -11.80 1.48
CA TRP A 63 6.82 -12.75 2.19
C TRP A 63 5.55 -13.05 1.40
N LYS A 64 5.21 -14.33 1.26
CA LYS A 64 4.06 -14.84 0.47
C LYS A 64 4.01 -14.33 -1.00
N ALA A 65 5.15 -13.98 -1.61
CA ALA A 65 5.17 -13.40 -2.95
C ALA A 65 4.40 -14.26 -3.97
N ASP A 66 4.57 -15.59 -3.91
CA ASP A 66 3.95 -16.53 -4.84
C ASP A 66 2.40 -16.54 -4.76
N LEU A 67 1.84 -16.08 -3.65
CA LEU A 67 0.38 -15.90 -3.47
C LEU A 67 -0.06 -14.47 -3.77
N LEU A 68 0.70 -13.50 -3.26
CA LEU A 68 0.31 -12.08 -3.31
C LEU A 68 0.36 -11.51 -4.73
N PHE A 69 1.40 -11.84 -5.51
CA PHE A 69 1.63 -11.17 -6.80
C PHE A 69 0.64 -11.60 -7.90
N PRO A 70 0.33 -12.89 -8.09
CA PRO A 70 -0.75 -13.27 -9.00
C PRO A 70 -2.09 -12.63 -8.60
N PHE A 71 -2.40 -12.63 -7.28
CA PHE A 71 -3.65 -12.09 -6.78
C PHE A 71 -3.78 -10.57 -6.99
N LEU A 72 -2.70 -9.81 -6.75
CA LEU A 72 -2.72 -8.36 -6.98
C LEU A 72 -2.92 -8.00 -8.45
N ILE A 73 -2.30 -8.76 -9.37
CA ILE A 73 -2.43 -8.53 -10.82
C ILE A 73 -3.89 -8.71 -11.23
N ASP A 74 -4.50 -9.81 -10.83
CA ASP A 74 -5.91 -10.12 -11.13
C ASP A 74 -6.86 -9.08 -10.53
N PHE A 75 -6.60 -8.69 -9.28
CA PHE A 75 -7.43 -7.70 -8.57
C PHE A 75 -7.40 -6.34 -9.26
N TYR A 76 -6.22 -5.74 -9.46
CA TYR A 76 -6.14 -4.39 -10.03
C TYR A 76 -6.59 -4.35 -11.49
N SER A 77 -6.27 -5.37 -12.29
CA SER A 77 -6.76 -5.48 -13.68
C SER A 77 -8.29 -5.60 -13.74
N SER A 78 -8.90 -6.32 -12.80
CA SER A 78 -10.36 -6.43 -12.71
C SER A 78 -10.99 -5.13 -12.22
N ALA A 79 -10.33 -4.45 -11.28
CA ALA A 79 -10.79 -3.16 -10.76
C ALA A 79 -10.77 -2.07 -11.83
N GLU A 80 -9.73 -2.00 -12.67
CA GLU A 80 -9.67 -1.09 -13.82
C GLU A 80 -10.84 -1.30 -14.78
N LYS A 81 -11.13 -2.54 -15.13
CA LYS A 81 -12.28 -2.88 -16.01
C LYS A 81 -13.60 -2.44 -15.39
N LYS A 82 -13.78 -2.65 -14.09
CA LYS A 82 -15.00 -2.30 -13.37
C LYS A 82 -15.19 -0.79 -13.23
N LEU A 83 -14.11 -0.05 -12.97
CA LEU A 83 -14.14 1.39 -12.74
C LEU A 83 -13.98 2.21 -14.03
N GLY A 84 -13.57 1.59 -15.14
CA GLY A 84 -13.36 2.26 -16.43
C GLY A 84 -12.16 3.23 -16.45
N VAL A 85 -11.19 3.06 -15.54
CA VAL A 85 -10.06 3.97 -15.35
C VAL A 85 -8.77 3.17 -15.23
N ARG A 86 -7.72 3.60 -15.94
CA ARG A 86 -6.41 2.95 -15.91
C ARG A 86 -5.54 3.55 -14.80
N PHE A 87 -5.19 2.75 -13.82
CA PHE A 87 -4.33 3.10 -12.67
C PHE A 87 -3.29 2.01 -12.34
N PHE A 88 -3.33 0.86 -13.00
CA PHE A 88 -2.41 -0.26 -12.79
C PHE A 88 -1.43 -0.36 -13.95
N TYR A 89 -0.14 -0.24 -13.66
CA TYR A 89 0.93 -0.19 -14.65
C TYR A 89 1.98 -1.28 -14.36
N PRO A 90 1.77 -2.53 -14.84
CA PRO A 90 2.83 -3.52 -14.87
C PRO A 90 4.02 -3.00 -15.70
N MET A 91 5.21 -3.03 -15.12
CA MET A 91 6.41 -2.49 -15.72
C MET A 91 7.64 -3.19 -15.12
N PRO A 92 8.68 -3.54 -15.90
CA PRO A 92 9.89 -4.12 -15.35
C PRO A 92 10.58 -3.15 -14.38
N LEU A 93 11.34 -3.71 -13.44
CA LEU A 93 12.15 -2.92 -12.53
C LEU A 93 13.62 -3.27 -12.74
N TYR A 94 14.45 -2.25 -12.97
CA TYR A 94 15.88 -2.38 -13.08
C TYR A 94 16.58 -1.91 -11.81
N ARG A 95 17.47 -2.75 -11.31
CA ARG A 95 18.34 -2.45 -10.17
C ARG A 95 19.80 -2.55 -10.60
N PRO A 96 20.53 -1.44 -10.78
CA PRO A 96 21.95 -1.47 -11.11
C PRO A 96 22.75 -2.11 -9.98
N PHE A 97 23.83 -2.83 -10.33
CA PHE A 97 24.81 -3.36 -9.40
C PHE A 97 25.81 -2.27 -8.99
N LEU A 98 26.30 -2.37 -7.76
CA LEU A 98 27.35 -1.46 -7.25
C LEU A 98 28.76 -2.01 -7.44
N SER A 99 28.90 -3.29 -7.76
CA SER A 99 30.21 -3.93 -7.90
C SER A 99 30.11 -5.22 -8.72
N VAL A 100 31.25 -5.68 -9.23
CA VAL A 100 31.41 -7.00 -9.84
C VAL A 100 31.08 -8.13 -8.85
N GLN A 101 31.34 -7.93 -7.57
CA GLN A 101 31.02 -8.92 -6.55
C GLN A 101 29.49 -9.12 -6.48
N GLU A 102 28.71 -8.03 -6.42
CA GLU A 102 27.23 -8.11 -6.40
C GLU A 102 26.70 -8.76 -7.68
N GLN A 103 27.29 -8.42 -8.84
CA GLN A 103 26.96 -9.05 -10.13
C GLN A 103 27.17 -10.57 -10.08
N ASN A 104 28.34 -11.04 -9.61
CA ASN A 104 28.65 -12.46 -9.51
C ASN A 104 27.73 -13.21 -8.55
N GLU A 105 27.39 -12.59 -7.40
CA GLU A 105 26.43 -13.15 -6.45
C GLU A 105 25.05 -13.37 -7.11
N TRP A 106 24.63 -12.41 -7.93
CA TRP A 106 23.32 -12.51 -8.61
C TRP A 106 23.34 -13.48 -9.77
N MET A 107 24.45 -13.66 -10.47
CA MET A 107 24.59 -14.73 -11.48
C MET A 107 24.35 -16.09 -10.82
N GLY A 108 24.90 -16.35 -9.62
CA GLY A 108 24.63 -17.58 -8.87
C GLY A 108 23.19 -17.71 -8.37
N LYS A 109 22.63 -16.64 -7.77
CA LYS A 109 21.29 -16.64 -7.20
C LYS A 109 20.18 -16.73 -8.27
N SER A 110 20.44 -16.25 -9.49
CA SER A 110 19.46 -16.20 -10.57
C SER A 110 18.94 -17.59 -10.98
N THR A 111 19.73 -18.63 -10.76
CA THR A 111 19.39 -20.03 -11.08
C THR A 111 18.47 -20.68 -10.03
N ALA A 112 18.33 -20.05 -8.84
CA ALA A 112 17.49 -20.60 -7.77
C ALA A 112 16.01 -20.70 -8.18
N PRO A 113 15.36 -21.88 -8.05
CA PRO A 113 13.98 -22.09 -8.51
C PRO A 113 12.98 -21.06 -7.97
N GLY A 114 13.13 -20.66 -6.72
CA GLY A 114 12.23 -19.68 -6.08
C GLY A 114 12.40 -18.23 -6.56
N MET A 115 13.46 -17.93 -7.33
CA MET A 115 13.73 -16.60 -7.87
C MET A 115 13.35 -16.47 -9.35
N ARG A 116 13.38 -17.57 -10.10
CA ARG A 116 13.09 -17.60 -11.54
C ARG A 116 11.81 -16.86 -11.97
N PRO A 117 10.67 -16.98 -11.28
CA PRO A 117 9.45 -16.30 -11.71
C PRO A 117 9.54 -14.78 -11.67
N TYR A 118 10.49 -14.23 -10.89
CA TYR A 118 10.64 -12.80 -10.60
C TYR A 118 11.85 -12.17 -11.26
N LEU A 119 12.71 -12.98 -11.86
CA LEU A 119 13.92 -12.54 -12.57
C LEU A 119 13.69 -12.62 -14.07
N ASN A 120 13.80 -11.47 -14.72
CA ASN A 120 13.79 -11.45 -16.19
C ASN A 120 15.21 -11.73 -16.71
N GLN A 121 16.20 -10.96 -16.23
CA GLN A 121 17.57 -11.05 -16.73
C GLN A 121 18.59 -10.51 -15.70
N VAL A 122 19.77 -11.15 -15.62
CA VAL A 122 20.99 -10.57 -15.06
C VAL A 122 21.77 -9.95 -16.21
N ILE A 123 21.97 -8.64 -16.17
CA ILE A 123 22.64 -7.85 -17.20
C ILE A 123 24.04 -7.57 -16.70
N VAL A 124 25.07 -8.04 -17.42
CA VAL A 124 26.47 -8.01 -16.97
C VAL A 124 27.25 -6.80 -17.51
N GLN A 125 26.66 -6.02 -18.38
CA GLN A 125 27.24 -4.79 -18.93
C GLN A 125 26.26 -3.64 -18.75
N SER A 126 26.76 -2.39 -18.79
CA SER A 126 25.87 -1.22 -18.76
C SER A 126 24.85 -1.29 -19.89
N LYS A 127 23.58 -1.16 -19.55
CA LYS A 127 22.44 -1.14 -20.47
C LYS A 127 21.83 0.25 -20.59
N PHE A 128 21.81 0.97 -19.48
CA PHE A 128 21.16 2.28 -19.35
C PHE A 128 22.15 3.40 -19.03
N GLY A 129 23.43 3.20 -19.37
CA GLY A 129 24.53 4.09 -19.02
C GLY A 129 24.41 5.54 -19.51
N ASN A 130 23.49 5.82 -20.45
CA ASN A 130 23.20 7.18 -20.89
C ASN A 130 22.42 8.00 -19.84
N HIS A 131 21.71 7.35 -18.91
CA HIS A 131 20.87 8.03 -17.93
C HIS A 131 20.90 7.42 -16.53
N VAL A 132 21.54 6.25 -16.33
CA VAL A 132 21.69 5.57 -15.04
C VAL A 132 23.16 5.23 -14.79
N HIS A 133 23.60 5.28 -13.53
CA HIS A 133 24.88 4.75 -13.10
C HIS A 133 24.77 3.23 -12.97
N ASP A 134 25.12 2.49 -14.02
CA ASP A 134 25.02 1.02 -14.11
C ASP A 134 26.29 0.36 -14.70
N ASP A 135 27.45 0.87 -14.39
CA ASP A 135 28.74 0.42 -14.96
C ASP A 135 29.00 -1.08 -14.81
N PHE A 136 28.41 -1.71 -13.80
CA PHE A 136 28.46 -3.16 -13.56
C PHE A 136 27.21 -3.91 -14.05
N GLY A 137 26.39 -3.28 -14.93
CA GLY A 137 25.10 -3.83 -15.30
C GLY A 137 24.07 -3.81 -14.17
N GLY A 138 23.16 -4.74 -14.16
CA GLY A 138 22.09 -4.75 -13.16
C GLY A 138 21.14 -5.94 -13.27
N LEU A 139 20.17 -5.95 -12.39
CA LEU A 139 19.14 -6.95 -12.30
C LEU A 139 17.83 -6.42 -12.88
N MET A 140 17.30 -7.09 -13.90
CA MET A 140 15.97 -6.81 -14.43
C MET A 140 14.96 -7.75 -13.78
N LEU A 141 14.01 -7.18 -13.06
CA LEU A 141 12.95 -7.90 -12.37
C LEU A 141 11.64 -7.87 -13.16
N SER A 142 10.90 -8.96 -13.10
CA SER A 142 9.54 -9.12 -13.61
C SER A 142 8.51 -9.11 -12.49
N GLN A 143 7.23 -9.13 -12.85
CA GLN A 143 6.11 -9.03 -11.92
C GLN A 143 6.22 -7.79 -11.01
N CYS A 144 6.77 -6.72 -11.54
CA CYS A 144 6.89 -5.41 -10.92
C CYS A 144 5.94 -4.41 -11.59
N GLY A 145 5.84 -3.24 -11.01
CA GLY A 145 5.05 -2.14 -11.54
C GLY A 145 4.61 -1.19 -10.44
N TYR A 146 3.63 -0.37 -10.77
CA TYR A 146 3.03 0.53 -9.81
C TYR A 146 1.51 0.67 -10.03
N VAL A 147 0.84 1.06 -8.97
CA VAL A 147 -0.55 1.52 -9.00
C VAL A 147 -0.54 3.03 -8.78
N ASP A 148 -1.16 3.80 -9.65
CA ASP A 148 -1.47 5.18 -9.32
C ASP A 148 -2.50 5.18 -8.19
N THR A 149 -1.98 5.25 -6.96
CA THR A 149 -2.81 5.11 -5.76
C THR A 149 -3.82 6.25 -5.62
N ASN A 150 -3.48 7.45 -6.09
CA ASN A 150 -4.40 8.59 -6.06
C ASN A 150 -5.57 8.39 -7.02
N LEU A 151 -5.27 7.99 -8.24
CA LEU A 151 -6.29 7.72 -9.24
C LEU A 151 -7.16 6.53 -8.83
N PHE A 152 -6.56 5.49 -8.27
CA PHE A 152 -7.29 4.32 -7.75
C PHE A 152 -8.27 4.70 -6.64
N ILE A 153 -7.82 5.37 -5.56
CA ILE A 153 -8.73 5.70 -4.45
C ILE A 153 -9.80 6.71 -4.86
N ASN A 154 -9.46 7.66 -5.75
CA ASN A 154 -10.44 8.61 -6.28
C ASN A 154 -11.50 7.91 -7.13
N SER A 155 -11.12 6.98 -8.01
CA SER A 155 -12.07 6.20 -8.81
C SER A 155 -12.99 5.34 -7.95
N VAL A 156 -12.47 4.75 -6.86
CA VAL A 156 -13.30 4.02 -5.88
C VAL A 156 -14.24 4.99 -5.16
N ARG A 157 -13.74 6.17 -4.78
CA ARG A 157 -14.55 7.22 -4.11
C ARG A 157 -15.73 7.66 -4.97
N GLU A 158 -15.50 7.95 -6.24
CA GLU A 158 -16.57 8.31 -7.18
C GLU A 158 -17.59 7.18 -7.33
N ASN A 159 -17.14 5.93 -7.40
CA ASN A 159 -18.05 4.78 -7.44
C ASN A 159 -18.88 4.63 -6.17
N LEU A 160 -18.32 4.91 -4.99
CA LEU A 160 -19.03 4.88 -3.71
C LEU A 160 -20.04 6.04 -3.59
N LEU A 161 -19.64 7.24 -4.02
CA LEU A 161 -20.52 8.41 -4.04
C LEU A 161 -21.72 8.22 -4.97
N SER A 162 -21.50 7.67 -6.17
CA SER A 162 -22.58 7.40 -7.12
C SER A 162 -23.61 6.38 -6.59
N LYS A 163 -23.25 5.62 -5.56
CA LYS A 163 -24.12 4.64 -4.87
C LYS A 163 -24.62 5.13 -3.52
N GLU A 164 -24.39 6.40 -3.18
CA GLU A 164 -24.73 6.96 -1.88
C GLU A 164 -24.21 6.10 -0.70
N SER A 165 -23.00 5.57 -0.86
CA SER A 165 -22.35 4.64 0.07
C SER A 165 -21.10 5.22 0.72
N LEU A 166 -20.90 6.55 0.69
CA LEU A 166 -19.77 7.24 1.30
C LEU A 166 -20.21 8.58 1.89
N SER A 167 -19.75 8.86 3.10
CA SER A 167 -19.77 10.19 3.73
C SER A 167 -18.36 10.75 3.85
N LYS A 168 -18.17 12.00 3.39
CA LYS A 168 -16.91 12.75 3.51
C LYS A 168 -16.85 13.45 4.87
N GLU A 169 -16.73 12.66 5.92
CA GLU A 169 -16.69 13.17 7.30
C GLU A 169 -15.83 12.32 8.20
N HIS A 170 -15.30 12.94 9.24
CA HIS A 170 -14.57 12.25 10.28
C HIS A 170 -15.47 11.28 11.05
N PHE A 171 -15.00 10.03 11.19
CA PHE A 171 -15.68 9.04 12.02
C PHE A 171 -15.30 9.24 13.49
N MET A 172 -16.30 9.52 14.31
CA MET A 172 -16.13 9.73 15.75
C MET A 172 -16.45 8.44 16.52
N GLU A 173 -15.43 7.77 17.05
CA GLU A 173 -15.61 6.52 17.81
C GLU A 173 -16.57 6.66 19.00
N SER A 174 -16.63 7.84 19.63
CA SER A 174 -17.56 8.13 20.73
C SER A 174 -19.04 8.07 20.34
N GLY A 175 -19.34 8.16 19.05
CA GLY A 175 -20.72 8.03 18.54
C GLY A 175 -21.08 6.61 18.14
N LEU A 176 -20.16 5.65 18.22
CA LEU A 176 -20.40 4.25 17.89
C LEU A 176 -21.07 3.55 19.08
N LEU A 177 -22.22 2.94 18.82
CA LEU A 177 -22.86 2.03 19.75
C LEU A 177 -22.60 0.59 19.28
N VAL A 178 -22.07 -0.22 20.18
CA VAL A 178 -21.83 -1.64 19.91
C VAL A 178 -22.81 -2.45 20.73
N ASP A 179 -23.68 -3.17 20.05
CA ASP A 179 -24.69 -4.03 20.63
C ASP A 179 -24.39 -5.51 20.34
N GLU A 180 -25.11 -6.41 20.97
CA GLU A 180 -25.01 -7.83 20.67
C GLU A 180 -25.49 -8.12 19.23
N GLY A 181 -24.56 -8.51 18.35
CA GLY A 181 -24.84 -8.90 16.98
C GLY A 181 -24.82 -7.77 15.93
N PHE A 182 -24.78 -6.48 16.31
CA PHE A 182 -24.74 -5.36 15.39
C PHE A 182 -24.07 -4.11 15.99
N VAL A 183 -23.81 -3.13 15.15
CA VAL A 183 -23.35 -1.80 15.56
C VAL A 183 -24.29 -0.73 15.03
N ARG A 184 -24.38 0.41 15.73
CA ARG A 184 -25.08 1.59 15.27
C ARG A 184 -24.15 2.81 15.24
N TYR A 185 -24.27 3.56 14.17
CA TYR A 185 -23.61 4.85 14.04
C TYR A 185 -24.50 5.80 13.24
N LYS A 186 -24.87 6.93 13.85
CA LYS A 186 -25.87 7.85 13.29
C LYS A 186 -27.18 7.10 12.95
N ASN A 187 -27.64 7.23 11.70
CA ASN A 187 -28.84 6.53 11.20
C ASN A 187 -28.53 5.16 10.55
N LEU A 188 -27.30 4.65 10.73
CA LEU A 188 -26.90 3.35 10.17
C LEU A 188 -26.91 2.26 11.25
N LYS A 189 -27.46 1.10 10.88
CA LYS A 189 -27.30 -0.16 11.62
C LYS A 189 -26.60 -1.17 10.74
N ALA A 190 -25.49 -1.75 11.23
CA ALA A 190 -24.66 -2.69 10.47
C ALA A 190 -24.32 -3.94 11.30
N ASN A 191 -24.09 -5.06 10.62
CA ASN A 191 -23.64 -6.28 11.29
C ASN A 191 -22.26 -6.09 11.92
N LYS A 192 -21.36 -5.37 11.23
CA LYS A 192 -20.01 -5.09 11.73
C LYS A 192 -19.50 -3.75 11.21
N ILE A 193 -18.52 -3.21 11.96
CA ILE A 193 -17.72 -2.06 11.55
C ILE A 193 -16.27 -2.49 11.36
N ILE A 194 -15.61 -1.99 10.29
CA ILE A 194 -14.24 -2.39 9.91
C ILE A 194 -13.35 -1.15 9.85
N PHE A 195 -12.34 -1.11 10.71
CA PHE A 195 -11.38 -0.01 10.79
C PHE A 195 -10.24 -0.20 9.77
N CYS A 196 -10.21 0.70 8.78
CA CYS A 196 -9.20 0.79 7.71
C CYS A 196 -8.48 2.15 7.72
N ASN A 197 -8.51 2.88 8.85
CA ASN A 197 -8.13 4.29 9.00
C ASN A 197 -6.63 4.53 9.22
N GLY A 198 -5.78 3.61 8.81
CA GLY A 198 -4.33 3.77 8.77
C GLY A 198 -3.73 4.10 10.13
N SER A 199 -2.94 5.19 10.20
CA SER A 199 -2.25 5.60 11.43
C SER A 199 -3.19 6.04 12.56
N GLU A 200 -4.43 6.40 12.28
CA GLU A 200 -5.41 6.79 13.30
C GLU A 200 -5.79 5.64 14.23
N SER A 201 -5.75 4.39 13.72
CA SER A 201 -5.99 3.22 14.57
C SER A 201 -5.07 3.12 15.78
N MET A 202 -3.90 3.78 15.76
CA MET A 202 -3.00 3.83 16.92
C MET A 202 -3.57 4.63 18.11
N LYS A 203 -4.54 5.50 17.83
CA LYS A 203 -5.23 6.31 18.85
C LYS A 203 -6.63 5.79 19.14
N SER A 204 -7.06 4.71 18.47
CA SER A 204 -8.38 4.11 18.62
C SER A 204 -8.55 3.49 20.00
N GLN A 205 -9.72 3.70 20.61
CA GLN A 205 -10.10 3.01 21.85
C GLN A 205 -10.21 1.49 21.66
N PHE A 206 -10.49 1.02 20.44
CA PHE A 206 -10.60 -0.40 20.13
C PHE A 206 -9.26 -1.03 19.77
N PHE A 207 -8.38 -0.32 19.03
CA PHE A 207 -7.20 -0.92 18.41
C PHE A 207 -5.87 -0.27 18.79
N GLY A 208 -5.86 0.75 19.66
CA GLY A 208 -4.63 1.39 20.13
C GLY A 208 -3.68 0.47 20.89
N TRP A 209 -4.16 -0.67 21.38
CA TRP A 209 -3.37 -1.72 22.05
C TRP A 209 -2.53 -2.57 21.09
N LEU A 210 -2.82 -2.55 19.78
CA LEU A 210 -2.07 -3.32 18.79
C LEU A 210 -0.65 -2.77 18.63
N PRO A 211 0.35 -3.64 18.44
CA PRO A 211 1.76 -3.25 18.36
C PRO A 211 2.09 -2.61 16.98
N PHE A 212 1.50 -1.44 16.73
CA PHE A 212 1.91 -0.62 15.61
C PHE A 212 3.34 -0.13 15.80
N ASN A 213 4.07 -0.03 14.69
CA ASN A 213 5.40 0.55 14.62
C ASN A 213 5.42 1.55 13.44
N PRO A 214 4.86 2.75 13.64
CA PRO A 214 4.67 3.71 12.56
C PRO A 214 5.99 4.13 11.94
N LEU A 215 5.95 4.42 10.65
CA LEU A 215 7.11 4.78 9.87
C LEU A 215 6.82 5.97 8.97
N LYS A 216 7.44 7.11 9.28
CA LYS A 216 7.39 8.26 8.41
C LYS A 216 8.25 8.02 7.17
N GLY A 217 7.73 8.39 6.02
CA GLY A 217 8.47 8.40 4.77
C GLY A 217 8.15 9.64 3.98
N GLU A 218 9.20 10.26 3.46
CA GLU A 218 9.08 11.39 2.56
C GLU A 218 9.40 10.96 1.14
N THR A 219 8.76 11.60 0.18
CA THR A 219 8.98 11.42 -1.26
C THR A 219 9.13 12.78 -1.91
N ILE A 220 9.82 12.85 -3.03
CA ILE A 220 9.86 14.03 -3.88
C ILE A 220 9.25 13.69 -5.25
N LEU A 221 8.60 14.69 -5.85
CA LEU A 221 8.29 14.66 -7.26
C LEU A 221 9.38 15.40 -8.00
N VAL A 222 9.87 14.80 -9.07
CA VAL A 222 10.93 15.36 -9.90
C VAL A 222 10.52 15.39 -11.36
N LYS A 223 10.88 16.46 -12.03
CA LYS A 223 10.75 16.58 -13.49
C LYS A 223 12.06 16.14 -14.11
N ILE A 224 11.98 15.19 -15.04
CA ILE A 224 13.10 14.66 -15.82
C ILE A 224 12.68 14.67 -17.28
N ASN A 225 13.50 15.30 -18.13
CA ASN A 225 13.22 15.36 -19.56
C ASN A 225 13.69 14.06 -20.27
N HIS A 226 13.16 12.94 -19.82
CA HIS A 226 13.42 11.62 -20.39
C HIS A 226 12.27 10.66 -20.00
N GLU A 227 11.86 9.79 -20.91
CA GLU A 227 10.90 8.74 -20.64
C GLU A 227 11.63 7.42 -20.37
N PHE A 228 11.25 6.74 -19.29
CA PHE A 228 11.89 5.50 -18.87
C PHE A 228 11.05 4.27 -19.22
N GLU A 229 11.73 3.24 -19.74
CA GLU A 229 11.11 1.94 -20.09
C GLU A 229 10.86 1.04 -18.88
N CYS A 230 11.48 1.34 -17.74
CA CYS A 230 11.41 0.56 -16.52
C CYS A 230 11.47 1.46 -15.27
N ILE A 231 11.08 0.91 -14.15
CA ILE A 231 11.29 1.52 -12.84
C ILE A 231 12.75 1.33 -12.44
N TYR A 232 13.42 2.38 -11.97
CA TYR A 232 14.77 2.27 -11.41
C TYR A 232 14.68 2.20 -9.88
N ASN A 233 15.48 1.32 -9.26
CA ASN A 233 15.45 1.15 -7.81
C ASN A 233 16.83 0.80 -7.24
N ARG A 234 17.57 1.81 -6.79
CA ARG A 234 18.81 1.65 -6.04
C ARG A 234 19.00 2.81 -5.06
N GLY A 235 18.95 2.54 -3.76
CA GLY A 235 18.93 3.59 -2.74
C GLY A 235 17.59 4.32 -2.64
N VAL A 236 17.07 4.75 -3.78
CA VAL A 236 15.71 5.25 -3.99
C VAL A 236 15.04 4.51 -5.15
N TYR A 237 13.74 4.58 -5.22
CA TYR A 237 12.99 4.21 -6.43
C TYR A 237 12.69 5.47 -7.27
N VAL A 238 12.64 5.29 -8.58
CA VAL A 238 12.18 6.30 -9.55
C VAL A 238 10.99 5.67 -10.28
N VAL A 239 9.79 6.11 -9.94
CA VAL A 239 8.52 5.55 -10.45
C VAL A 239 7.82 6.61 -11.28
N PRO A 240 7.37 6.31 -12.51
CA PRO A 240 6.56 7.23 -13.29
C PRO A 240 5.29 7.63 -12.55
N THR A 241 4.79 8.81 -12.85
CA THR A 241 3.43 9.23 -12.50
C THR A 241 2.55 9.18 -13.76
N GLY A 242 1.26 9.47 -13.62
CA GLY A 242 0.40 9.61 -14.81
C GLY A 242 0.75 10.78 -15.75
N ALA A 243 1.66 11.67 -15.33
CA ALA A 243 2.10 12.82 -16.12
C ALA A 243 3.46 12.57 -16.75
N THR A 244 3.59 12.85 -18.05
CA THR A 244 4.83 12.71 -18.82
C THR A 244 5.97 13.52 -18.21
N GLY A 245 7.14 12.89 -18.05
CA GLY A 245 8.34 13.52 -17.52
C GLY A 245 8.29 13.81 -16.02
N LEU A 246 7.26 13.37 -15.29
CA LEU A 246 7.13 13.55 -13.85
C LEU A 246 7.27 12.20 -13.14
N TYR A 247 8.20 12.13 -12.19
CA TYR A 247 8.55 10.91 -11.48
C TYR A 247 8.43 11.11 -9.97
N ARG A 248 7.95 10.08 -9.27
CA ARG A 248 8.00 10.02 -7.81
C ARG A 248 9.25 9.28 -7.37
N VAL A 249 10.04 9.94 -6.54
CA VAL A 249 11.28 9.41 -5.98
C VAL A 249 11.15 9.25 -4.48
N GLY A 250 11.59 8.12 -3.98
CA GLY A 250 11.47 7.83 -2.54
C GLY A 250 12.12 6.53 -2.13
N ALA A 251 12.04 6.27 -0.86
CA ALA A 251 11.52 7.13 0.19
C ALA A 251 12.51 7.20 1.34
N THR A 252 12.40 8.24 2.14
CA THR A 252 13.08 8.24 3.45
C THR A 252 12.44 7.22 4.39
N TYR A 253 13.15 6.89 5.46
CA TYR A 253 12.76 5.84 6.40
C TYR A 253 13.06 6.30 7.82
N ASN A 254 12.07 6.90 8.50
CA ASN A 254 12.26 7.45 9.83
C ASN A 254 11.22 6.89 10.81
N THR A 255 11.71 6.21 11.86
CA THR A 255 10.89 5.64 12.94
C THR A 255 10.84 6.52 14.20
N LYS A 256 11.73 7.53 14.27
CA LYS A 256 11.87 8.40 15.44
C LYS A 256 11.12 9.72 15.28
N ASP A 257 11.23 10.32 14.09
CA ASP A 257 10.50 11.52 13.73
C ASP A 257 9.18 11.14 13.04
N LEU A 258 8.08 11.38 13.71
CA LEU A 258 6.72 11.19 13.21
C LEU A 258 5.98 12.51 13.03
N THR A 259 6.70 13.62 12.91
CA THR A 259 6.10 14.95 12.67
C THR A 259 5.32 14.94 11.34
N GLU A 260 4.18 15.60 11.36
CA GLU A 260 3.28 15.69 10.22
C GLU A 260 3.69 16.83 9.26
N SER A 261 4.95 16.80 8.82
CA SER A 261 5.53 17.81 7.91
C SER A 261 6.69 17.22 7.12
N VAL A 262 7.06 17.86 6.01
CA VAL A 262 8.28 17.56 5.26
C VAL A 262 9.50 18.14 5.97
N THR A 263 10.69 17.56 5.72
CA THR A 263 11.96 18.03 6.31
C THR A 263 12.96 18.40 5.21
N GLN A 264 13.75 19.44 5.45
CA GLN A 264 14.84 19.81 4.53
C GLN A 264 15.85 18.66 4.37
N GLN A 265 16.14 17.95 5.48
CA GLN A 265 17.03 16.79 5.46
C GLN A 265 16.51 15.67 4.56
N GLY A 266 15.21 15.39 4.60
CA GLY A 266 14.57 14.39 3.74
C GLY A 266 14.68 14.76 2.25
N LYS A 267 14.52 16.05 1.91
CA LYS A 267 14.69 16.54 0.55
C LYS A 267 16.13 16.35 0.05
N ILE A 268 17.13 16.72 0.87
CA ILE A 268 18.54 16.57 0.55
C ILE A 268 18.89 15.09 0.35
N GLU A 269 18.53 14.23 1.31
CA GLU A 269 18.78 12.78 1.25
C GLU A 269 18.24 12.16 -0.06
N LEU A 270 17.03 12.50 -0.44
CA LEU A 270 16.39 11.95 -1.64
C LEU A 270 17.03 12.46 -2.92
N ALA A 271 17.40 13.75 -2.96
CA ALA A 271 18.07 14.33 -4.12
C ALA A 271 19.51 13.75 -4.31
N GLU A 272 20.26 13.59 -3.23
CA GLU A 272 21.58 12.96 -3.26
C GLU A 272 21.51 11.52 -3.78
N LYS A 273 20.62 10.69 -3.20
CA LYS A 273 20.43 9.30 -3.65
C LYS A 273 19.93 9.20 -5.09
N LEU A 274 19.14 10.17 -5.54
CA LEU A 274 18.71 10.24 -6.93
C LEU A 274 19.90 10.55 -7.84
N SER A 275 20.79 11.49 -7.46
CA SER A 275 22.00 11.82 -8.21
C SER A 275 23.00 10.66 -8.25
N GLU A 276 23.04 9.83 -7.19
CA GLU A 276 23.85 8.59 -7.19
C GLU A 276 23.32 7.52 -8.16
N LEU A 277 22.00 7.54 -8.42
CA LEU A 277 21.35 6.58 -9.32
C LEU A 277 21.31 7.07 -10.76
N MET A 278 20.98 8.35 -10.99
CA MET A 278 20.68 8.92 -12.30
C MET A 278 21.78 9.87 -12.78
N LYS A 279 22.12 9.77 -14.07
CA LYS A 279 23.06 10.67 -14.76
C LYS A 279 22.38 11.90 -15.39
N VAL A 280 21.06 11.84 -15.53
CA VAL A 280 20.29 12.91 -16.16
C VAL A 280 19.91 14.00 -15.17
N PRO A 281 19.87 15.28 -15.60
CA PRO A 281 19.43 16.38 -14.75
C PRO A 281 17.96 16.22 -14.36
N PHE A 282 17.62 16.67 -13.16
CA PHE A 282 16.26 16.69 -12.65
C PHE A 282 15.97 17.97 -11.88
N GLU A 283 14.70 18.32 -11.80
CA GLU A 283 14.18 19.42 -10.99
C GLU A 283 13.20 18.89 -9.96
N VAL A 284 13.42 19.21 -8.68
CA VAL A 284 12.49 18.84 -7.60
C VAL A 284 11.33 19.83 -7.59
N THR A 285 10.13 19.35 -7.90
CA THR A 285 8.91 20.17 -7.97
C THR A 285 8.14 20.21 -6.66
N THR A 286 8.05 19.07 -5.96
CA THR A 286 7.25 18.94 -4.74
C THR A 286 7.86 17.92 -3.80
N GLN A 287 7.66 18.11 -2.49
CA GLN A 287 8.00 17.15 -1.44
C GLN A 287 6.74 16.78 -0.67
N ASN A 288 6.58 15.50 -0.36
CA ASN A 288 5.42 14.99 0.37
C ASN A 288 5.88 14.08 1.52
N TRP A 289 5.04 13.95 2.53
CA TRP A 289 5.27 13.09 3.68
C TRP A 289 4.05 12.22 3.98
N GLY A 290 4.27 11.07 4.60
CA GLY A 290 3.20 10.22 5.09
C GLY A 290 3.67 9.26 6.16
N ILE A 291 2.79 8.93 7.10
CA ILE A 291 3.05 7.96 8.17
C ILE A 291 2.43 6.63 7.76
N ARG A 292 3.26 5.64 7.56
CA ARG A 292 2.84 4.28 7.21
C ARG A 292 2.40 3.56 8.50
N PRO A 293 1.21 2.97 8.54
CA PRO A 293 0.77 2.14 9.66
C PRO A 293 1.48 0.79 9.62
N SER A 294 2.78 0.80 9.92
CA SER A 294 3.57 -0.42 9.98
C SER A 294 3.33 -1.13 11.32
N THR A 295 3.61 -2.42 11.35
CA THR A 295 3.49 -3.29 12.52
C THR A 295 4.86 -3.77 12.95
N ALA A 296 5.02 -4.17 14.20
CA ALA A 296 6.30 -4.62 14.74
C ALA A 296 6.85 -5.85 14.00
N ASP A 297 5.97 -6.77 13.61
CA ASP A 297 6.30 -8.01 12.89
C ASP A 297 6.20 -7.87 11.36
N ARG A 298 5.84 -6.69 10.85
CA ARG A 298 5.61 -6.41 9.42
C ARG A 298 4.51 -7.26 8.78
N ARG A 299 3.53 -7.71 9.57
CA ARG A 299 2.33 -8.43 9.13
C ARG A 299 1.10 -7.56 9.32
N PRO A 300 0.13 -7.57 8.41
CA PRO A 300 -1.13 -6.85 8.60
C PRO A 300 -1.87 -7.27 9.85
N PHE A 301 -2.80 -6.44 10.29
CA PHE A 301 -3.75 -6.75 11.33
C PHE A 301 -5.14 -7.00 10.73
N LEU A 302 -5.65 -8.22 10.90
CA LEU A 302 -6.98 -8.65 10.49
C LEU A 302 -7.69 -9.30 11.66
N GLY A 303 -8.98 -9.07 11.80
CA GLY A 303 -9.80 -9.80 12.78
C GLY A 303 -10.67 -8.91 13.65
N SER A 304 -11.49 -9.54 14.49
CA SER A 304 -12.36 -8.85 15.45
C SER A 304 -11.63 -8.47 16.72
N HIS A 305 -12.06 -7.37 17.31
CA HIS A 305 -11.67 -6.99 18.66
C HIS A 305 -11.95 -8.16 19.64
N PRO A 306 -11.08 -8.41 20.63
CA PRO A 306 -11.23 -9.54 21.53
C PRO A 306 -12.56 -9.58 22.32
N GLU A 307 -13.04 -8.42 22.75
CA GLU A 307 -14.29 -8.27 23.49
C GLU A 307 -15.46 -7.88 22.59
N GLU A 308 -15.28 -6.96 21.64
CA GLU A 308 -16.31 -6.43 20.77
C GLU A 308 -16.29 -7.14 19.38
N LYS A 309 -16.99 -8.27 19.27
CA LYS A 309 -16.92 -9.14 18.08
C LYS A 309 -17.45 -8.51 16.77
N ASN A 310 -18.20 -7.43 16.88
CA ASN A 310 -18.73 -6.68 15.74
C ASN A 310 -17.80 -5.54 15.29
N VAL A 311 -16.72 -5.29 16.03
CA VAL A 311 -15.67 -4.32 15.71
C VAL A 311 -14.47 -5.06 15.13
N VAL A 312 -14.11 -4.75 13.89
CA VAL A 312 -13.11 -5.48 13.09
C VAL A 312 -12.02 -4.50 12.63
N ILE A 313 -10.81 -4.99 12.44
CA ILE A 313 -9.72 -4.23 11.85
C ILE A 313 -9.20 -4.86 10.56
N PHE A 314 -8.86 -4.01 9.59
CA PHE A 314 -8.04 -4.31 8.42
C PHE A 314 -7.02 -3.20 8.22
N ASN A 315 -5.84 -3.37 8.78
CA ASN A 315 -4.83 -2.31 8.85
C ASN A 315 -3.41 -2.91 8.92
N GLY A 316 -2.40 -2.08 9.19
CA GLY A 316 -1.03 -2.54 9.37
C GLY A 316 -0.32 -2.93 8.08
N LEU A 317 -0.75 -2.43 6.92
CA LEU A 317 -0.19 -2.76 5.61
C LEU A 317 1.22 -2.20 5.38
N GLY A 318 1.65 -1.23 6.18
CA GLY A 318 3.00 -0.68 6.19
C GLY A 318 3.46 -0.17 4.82
N THR A 319 4.64 -0.62 4.38
CA THR A 319 5.27 -0.20 3.13
C THR A 319 4.86 -1.01 1.91
N LYS A 320 4.06 -2.06 2.07
CA LYS A 320 3.72 -3.01 1.01
C LYS A 320 2.21 -3.10 0.78
N GLY A 321 1.47 -2.05 1.10
CA GLY A 321 0.01 -2.03 1.01
C GLY A 321 -0.53 -2.48 -0.33
N VAL A 322 0.05 -2.03 -1.44
CA VAL A 322 -0.37 -2.40 -2.80
C VAL A 322 -0.32 -3.91 -3.03
N SER A 323 0.72 -4.59 -2.52
CA SER A 323 0.85 -6.04 -2.68
C SER A 323 0.00 -6.83 -1.68
N LEU A 324 -0.19 -6.30 -0.47
CA LEU A 324 -0.85 -7.01 0.62
C LEU A 324 -2.38 -6.86 0.59
N ALA A 325 -2.86 -5.65 0.28
CA ALA A 325 -4.26 -5.31 0.45
C ALA A 325 -5.21 -6.23 -0.35
N PRO A 326 -4.98 -6.55 -1.63
CA PRO A 326 -5.91 -7.38 -2.39
C PRO A 326 -6.14 -8.76 -1.79
N TYR A 327 -5.06 -9.49 -1.51
CA TYR A 327 -5.15 -10.85 -0.98
C TYR A 327 -5.79 -10.88 0.42
N PHE A 328 -5.33 -9.99 1.30
CA PHE A 328 -5.82 -9.99 2.68
C PHE A 328 -7.22 -9.39 2.84
N ALA A 329 -7.63 -8.48 1.97
CA ALA A 329 -9.04 -8.06 1.90
C ALA A 329 -9.95 -9.20 1.48
N ASN A 330 -9.57 -9.98 0.47
CA ASN A 330 -10.33 -11.18 0.07
C ASN A 330 -10.40 -12.21 1.20
N GLN A 331 -9.29 -12.46 1.91
CA GLN A 331 -9.28 -13.36 3.06
C GLN A 331 -10.20 -12.87 4.18
N LEU A 332 -10.15 -11.58 4.50
CA LEU A 332 -11.05 -10.98 5.50
C LEU A 332 -12.50 -11.09 5.08
N VAL A 333 -12.83 -10.82 3.82
CA VAL A 333 -14.21 -10.94 3.31
C VAL A 333 -14.71 -12.38 3.39
N ASN A 334 -13.90 -13.37 3.01
CA ASN A 334 -14.26 -14.77 3.15
C ASN A 334 -14.54 -15.15 4.62
N TRP A 335 -13.71 -14.66 5.53
CA TRP A 335 -13.92 -14.88 6.97
C TRP A 335 -15.20 -14.19 7.48
N LEU A 336 -15.45 -12.93 7.10
CA LEU A 336 -16.66 -12.20 7.47
C LEU A 336 -17.95 -12.89 7.00
N LEU A 337 -17.88 -13.62 5.89
CA LEU A 337 -19.00 -14.36 5.30
C LEU A 337 -19.07 -15.83 5.74
N GLY A 338 -18.19 -16.26 6.64
CA GLY A 338 -18.16 -17.66 7.09
C GLY A 338 -17.66 -18.66 6.05
N GLN A 339 -16.95 -18.18 5.01
CA GLN A 339 -16.45 -18.98 3.88
C GLN A 339 -14.97 -19.36 4.00
N GLY A 340 -14.30 -18.99 5.09
CA GLY A 340 -12.89 -19.25 5.32
C GLY A 340 -12.39 -18.70 6.65
N GLY A 341 -11.10 -18.89 6.92
CA GLY A 341 -10.41 -18.38 8.11
C GLY A 341 -9.46 -17.23 7.78
N ILE A 342 -8.93 -16.61 8.82
CA ILE A 342 -7.82 -15.66 8.75
C ILE A 342 -6.53 -16.42 9.06
N ASP A 343 -5.47 -16.21 8.25
CA ASP A 343 -4.14 -16.75 8.52
C ASP A 343 -3.65 -16.32 9.90
N GLN A 344 -3.14 -17.25 10.70
CA GLN A 344 -2.66 -16.97 12.05
C GLN A 344 -1.58 -15.87 12.10
N GLU A 345 -0.76 -15.76 11.04
CA GLU A 345 0.28 -14.74 10.92
C GLU A 345 -0.25 -13.30 10.80
N VAL A 346 -1.52 -13.11 10.45
CA VAL A 346 -2.15 -11.79 10.27
C VAL A 346 -3.35 -11.56 11.20
N ASP A 347 -3.88 -12.62 11.83
CA ASP A 347 -4.94 -12.51 12.81
C ASP A 347 -4.47 -11.71 14.03
N ILE A 348 -5.25 -10.73 14.46
CA ILE A 348 -4.92 -9.91 15.65
C ILE A 348 -4.90 -10.73 16.94
N GLY A 349 -5.51 -11.92 16.97
CA GLY A 349 -5.40 -12.86 18.08
C GLY A 349 -3.96 -13.31 18.39
N ARG A 350 -3.00 -13.12 17.45
CA ARG A 350 -1.57 -13.32 17.72
C ARG A 350 -0.97 -12.29 18.67
N CYS A 351 -1.63 -11.16 18.84
CA CYS A 351 -1.18 -10.07 19.70
C CYS A 351 -1.78 -10.23 21.11
N LYS A 352 -0.97 -9.93 22.13
CA LYS A 352 -1.49 -9.95 23.52
C LYS A 352 -2.39 -8.76 23.75
N PHE A 353 -3.67 -9.00 23.93
CA PHE A 353 -4.61 -7.97 24.38
C PHE A 353 -4.29 -7.56 25.82
N LYS A 354 -4.06 -6.27 26.02
CA LYS A 354 -3.93 -5.65 27.35
C LYS A 354 -5.08 -4.71 27.51
N LYS A 355 -5.87 -4.93 28.57
CA LYS A 355 -6.90 -3.98 29.02
C LYS A 355 -6.27 -2.69 29.51
#